data_8cd8937fecb3519c7217363162a28499
#
_entry.id   8cd8937fecb3519c7217363162a28499
#
_cell.length_a   1.000
_cell.length_b   1.000
_cell.length_c   1.000
_cell.angle_alpha   90.00
_cell.angle_beta   90.00
_cell.angle_gamma   90.00
#
_symmetry.space_group_name_H-M   'P 1'
#
loop_
_entity.id
_entity.type
_entity.pdbx_description
1 polymer ?
#
loop_
_entity_poly.entity_id
_entity_poly.type
_entity_poly.pdbx_seq_one_letter_code
_entity_poly.pdbx_strand_id
1 'polypeptide(L)'
;GRVLRRWWGEQAAELPRLEEHQTAAFTALITASAGGRCNLPRAWHGERGSCFLHLVPPTVARVPGVVLDGMPCTIAWGRLTLTVRTWRSEDGYGDGKRVQVLPAAFLAGCVLRTRESGDWLRPFGGGGRKSLQDALTDRKIDGAFRDRVPLLCREKEVLWIAGAAAGNVPRIDEKEKLLTLSWGGYMPWLDG
;
A
#
# COMPACT_ATOMS: atom_id res chain seq x y z
N GLY A 1 -14.76 3.71 -25.79
CA GLY A 1 -14.35 5.12 -25.88
C GLY A 1 -15.16 6.08 -25.01
N ARG A 2 -16.51 6.06 -25.03
CA ARG A 2 -17.34 7.05 -24.27
C ARG A 2 -17.17 6.93 -22.76
N VAL A 3 -17.19 5.72 -22.22
CA VAL A 3 -17.02 5.46 -20.78
C VAL A 3 -15.67 5.97 -20.29
N LEU A 4 -14.60 5.70 -21.04
CA LEU A 4 -13.26 6.16 -20.68
C LEU A 4 -13.15 7.69 -20.66
N ARG A 5 -13.70 8.37 -21.67
CA ARG A 5 -13.67 9.83 -21.73
C ARG A 5 -14.44 10.48 -20.57
N ARG A 6 -15.56 9.88 -20.18
CA ARG A 6 -16.34 10.31 -19.03
C ARG A 6 -15.53 10.10 -17.74
N TRP A 7 -15.01 8.88 -17.52
CA TRP A 7 -14.19 8.56 -16.36
C TRP A 7 -12.96 9.48 -16.22
N TRP A 8 -12.27 9.74 -17.36
CA TRP A 8 -11.15 10.69 -17.42
C TRP A 8 -11.56 12.09 -16.98
N GLY A 9 -12.67 12.62 -17.47
CA GLY A 9 -13.18 13.93 -17.09
C GLY A 9 -13.60 14.02 -15.62
N GLU A 10 -14.07 12.94 -15.02
CA GLU A 10 -14.43 12.89 -13.59
C GLU A 10 -13.20 12.87 -12.68
N GLN A 11 -12.08 12.27 -13.12
CA GLN A 11 -10.86 12.21 -12.32
C GLN A 11 -10.07 13.52 -12.33
N ALA A 12 -10.21 14.29 -13.37
CA ALA A 12 -9.37 15.46 -13.57
C ALA A 12 -10.04 16.48 -14.50
N ALA A 13 -10.97 17.23 -13.96
CA ALA A 13 -11.74 18.25 -14.71
C ALA A 13 -10.86 19.30 -15.43
N GLU A 14 -9.62 19.51 -14.93
CA GLU A 14 -8.65 20.44 -15.51
C GLU A 14 -7.72 19.80 -16.57
N LEU A 15 -7.85 18.51 -16.82
CA LEU A 15 -7.03 17.85 -17.81
C LEU A 15 -7.60 18.02 -19.23
N PRO A 16 -6.72 18.08 -20.27
CA PRO A 16 -7.17 18.15 -21.65
C PRO A 16 -7.96 16.88 -22.00
N ARG A 17 -8.87 16.99 -22.96
CA ARG A 17 -9.61 15.84 -23.46
C ARG A 17 -8.65 14.80 -24.04
N LEU A 18 -8.98 13.52 -23.88
CA LEU A 18 -8.23 12.45 -24.50
C LEU A 18 -8.41 12.49 -26.03
N GLU A 19 -7.32 12.46 -26.74
CA GLU A 19 -7.28 12.30 -28.18
C GLU A 19 -7.67 10.87 -28.58
N GLU A 20 -7.97 10.67 -29.85
CA GLU A 20 -8.43 9.37 -30.34
C GLU A 20 -7.37 8.28 -30.13
N HIS A 21 -6.10 8.57 -30.46
CA HIS A 21 -5.00 7.62 -30.29
C HIS A 21 -4.77 7.25 -28.80
N GLN A 22 -4.92 8.20 -27.86
CA GLN A 22 -4.80 7.94 -26.43
C GLN A 22 -5.97 7.09 -25.92
N THR A 23 -7.17 7.38 -26.39
CA THR A 23 -8.37 6.59 -26.10
C THR A 23 -8.21 5.16 -26.61
N ALA A 24 -7.67 4.97 -27.81
CA ALA A 24 -7.42 3.66 -28.40
C ALA A 24 -6.34 2.90 -27.61
N ALA A 25 -5.22 3.57 -27.29
CA ALA A 25 -4.13 2.97 -26.51
C ALA A 25 -4.58 2.52 -25.12
N PHE A 26 -5.38 3.34 -24.41
CA PHE A 26 -5.91 2.94 -23.10
C PHE A 26 -6.93 1.79 -23.23
N THR A 27 -7.77 1.80 -24.28
CA THR A 27 -8.73 0.73 -24.50
C THR A 27 -8.04 -0.60 -24.81
N ALA A 28 -6.90 -0.56 -25.51
CA ALA A 28 -6.09 -1.76 -25.77
C ALA A 28 -5.54 -2.42 -24.50
N LEU A 29 -5.42 -1.68 -23.39
CA LEU A 29 -5.03 -2.25 -22.10
C LEU A 29 -6.06 -3.26 -21.55
N ILE A 30 -7.31 -3.24 -22.00
CA ILE A 30 -8.35 -4.18 -21.56
C ILE A 30 -7.91 -5.63 -21.84
N THR A 31 -7.29 -5.85 -22.99
CA THR A 31 -6.82 -7.17 -23.42
C THR A 31 -5.32 -7.39 -23.20
N ALA A 32 -4.61 -6.38 -22.69
CA ALA A 32 -3.19 -6.49 -22.42
C ALA A 32 -2.92 -7.37 -21.18
N SER A 33 -1.71 -7.89 -21.07
CA SER A 33 -1.22 -8.54 -19.86
C SER A 33 -1.07 -7.54 -18.72
N ALA A 34 -1.12 -8.01 -17.48
CA ALA A 34 -0.86 -7.18 -16.30
C ALA A 34 0.51 -6.49 -16.40
N GLY A 35 0.57 -5.21 -16.02
CA GLY A 35 1.75 -4.36 -16.17
C GLY A 35 1.82 -3.60 -17.49
N GLY A 36 0.93 -3.86 -18.46
CA GLY A 36 0.80 -3.07 -19.68
C GLY A 36 0.52 -1.59 -19.36
N ARG A 37 1.16 -0.66 -20.09
CA ARG A 37 1.02 0.79 -19.87
C ARG A 37 0.79 1.55 -21.17
N CYS A 38 0.10 2.68 -21.05
CA CYS A 38 0.00 3.68 -22.12
C CYS A 38 0.14 5.08 -21.54
N ASN A 39 0.73 5.99 -22.31
CA ASN A 39 0.88 7.39 -21.93
C ASN A 39 -0.41 8.17 -22.18
N LEU A 40 -0.71 9.06 -21.25
CA LEU A 40 -1.87 9.95 -21.27
C LEU A 40 -1.40 11.41 -21.12
N PRO A 41 -2.26 12.40 -21.34
CA PRO A 41 -1.89 13.80 -21.23
C PRO A 41 -1.28 14.17 -19.88
N ARG A 42 -0.38 15.18 -19.86
CA ARG A 42 0.29 15.70 -18.67
C ARG A 42 1.00 14.64 -17.83
N ALA A 43 1.67 13.70 -18.51
CA ALA A 43 2.43 12.62 -17.89
C ALA A 43 1.61 11.65 -17.00
N TRP A 44 0.28 11.69 -17.09
CA TRP A 44 -0.52 10.59 -16.59
C TRP A 44 -0.25 9.34 -17.41
N HIS A 45 -0.49 8.18 -16.85
CA HIS A 45 -0.47 6.93 -17.61
C HIS A 45 -1.64 6.03 -17.22
N GLY A 46 -2.09 5.23 -18.19
CA GLY A 46 -2.95 4.10 -17.95
C GLY A 46 -2.11 2.87 -17.64
N GLU A 47 -2.51 2.06 -16.69
CA GLU A 47 -1.84 0.79 -16.35
C GLU A 47 -2.86 -0.33 -16.24
N ARG A 48 -2.54 -1.49 -16.83
CA ARG A 48 -3.28 -2.74 -16.64
C ARG A 48 -2.79 -3.41 -15.37
N GLY A 49 -3.61 -3.40 -14.34
CA GLY A 49 -3.40 -4.18 -13.14
C GLY A 49 -3.84 -5.65 -13.31
N SER A 50 -3.86 -6.38 -12.22
CA SER A 50 -4.29 -7.79 -12.20
C SER A 50 -5.77 -7.94 -12.58
N CYS A 51 -6.63 -7.09 -12.02
CA CYS A 51 -8.08 -7.13 -12.24
C CYS A 51 -8.65 -5.83 -12.82
N PHE A 52 -7.93 -4.71 -12.69
CA PHE A 52 -8.42 -3.38 -13.00
C PHE A 52 -7.54 -2.63 -13.99
N LEU A 53 -8.12 -1.60 -14.61
CA LEU A 53 -7.38 -0.56 -15.30
C LEU A 53 -7.21 0.64 -14.36
N HIS A 54 -6.01 1.16 -14.27
CA HIS A 54 -5.67 2.27 -13.41
C HIS A 54 -5.35 3.53 -14.21
N LEU A 55 -5.83 4.67 -13.74
CA LEU A 55 -5.34 5.99 -14.14
C LEU A 55 -4.35 6.45 -13.07
N VAL A 56 -3.10 6.56 -13.45
CA VAL A 56 -2.00 6.88 -12.52
C VAL A 56 -1.50 8.29 -12.81
N PRO A 57 -1.55 9.20 -11.83
CA PRO A 57 -1.04 10.55 -11.97
C PRO A 57 0.49 10.57 -12.06
N PRO A 58 1.09 11.63 -12.63
CA PRO A 58 2.54 11.74 -12.81
C PRO A 58 3.30 11.77 -11.49
N THR A 59 2.67 12.33 -10.47
CA THR A 59 3.26 12.46 -9.15
C THR A 59 2.31 11.88 -8.12
N VAL A 60 2.78 10.91 -7.38
CA VAL A 60 2.11 10.43 -6.18
C VAL A 60 2.67 11.24 -5.02
N ALA A 61 1.84 12.02 -4.36
CA ALA A 61 2.25 12.74 -3.17
C ALA A 61 2.79 11.72 -2.14
N ARG A 62 4.08 11.84 -1.80
CA ARG A 62 4.66 11.03 -0.73
C ARG A 62 4.11 11.52 0.59
N VAL A 63 3.56 10.63 1.37
CA VAL A 63 3.21 10.93 2.75
C VAL A 63 4.50 10.96 3.55
N PRO A 64 4.78 12.05 4.30
CA PRO A 64 5.95 12.10 5.17
C PRO A 64 5.97 10.91 6.13
N GLY A 65 7.16 10.38 6.39
CA GLY A 65 7.33 9.29 7.35
C GLY A 65 6.92 9.73 8.76
N VAL A 66 6.18 8.89 9.46
CA VAL A 66 5.75 9.12 10.84
C VAL A 66 6.47 8.14 11.74
N VAL A 67 7.25 8.65 12.69
CA VAL A 67 7.91 7.84 13.72
C VAL A 67 6.87 7.44 14.77
N LEU A 68 6.83 6.16 15.10
CA LEU A 68 5.98 5.62 16.16
C LEU A 68 6.79 5.51 17.46
N ASP A 69 6.20 5.94 18.55
CA ASP A 69 6.82 5.96 19.88
C ASP A 69 6.42 4.77 20.77
N GLY A 70 5.64 3.83 20.22
CA GLY A 70 5.11 2.71 21.00
C GLY A 70 3.96 3.09 21.92
N MET A 71 3.25 4.17 21.61
CA MET A 71 2.08 4.65 22.36
C MET A 71 0.82 4.61 21.47
N PRO A 72 -0.38 4.53 22.07
CA PRO A 72 -1.64 4.68 21.35
C PRO A 72 -1.71 6.02 20.60
N CYS A 73 -2.09 5.96 19.33
CA CYS A 73 -2.23 7.14 18.46
C CYS A 73 -3.16 6.86 17.30
N THR A 74 -3.52 7.91 16.57
CA THR A 74 -4.26 7.81 15.30
C THR A 74 -3.53 8.62 14.24
N ILE A 75 -3.27 7.99 13.08
CA ILE A 75 -2.51 8.59 11.98
C ILE A 75 -3.37 8.57 10.73
N ALA A 76 -3.61 9.74 10.18
CA ALA A 76 -4.24 9.89 8.87
C ALA A 76 -3.21 9.59 7.75
N TRP A 77 -3.61 8.75 6.79
CA TRP A 77 -2.78 8.35 5.66
C TRP A 77 -3.57 8.44 4.35
N GLY A 78 -3.70 9.64 3.82
CA GLY A 78 -4.60 9.89 2.70
C GLY A 78 -6.05 9.57 3.06
N ARG A 79 -6.63 8.57 2.40
CA ARG A 79 -7.99 8.09 2.70
C ARG A 79 -8.03 6.93 3.72
N LEU A 80 -6.87 6.54 4.22
CA LEU A 80 -6.75 5.51 5.23
C LEU A 80 -6.50 6.14 6.60
N THR A 81 -6.77 5.38 7.63
CA THR A 81 -6.47 5.75 9.02
C THR A 81 -5.84 4.57 9.72
N LEU A 82 -4.63 4.75 10.27
CA LEU A 82 -4.04 3.81 11.20
C LEU A 82 -4.44 4.19 12.61
N THR A 83 -5.08 3.27 13.33
CA THR A 83 -5.36 3.40 14.76
C THR A 83 -4.44 2.45 15.51
N VAL A 84 -3.68 2.99 16.46
CA VAL A 84 -2.85 2.24 17.41
C VAL A 84 -3.48 2.37 18.78
N ARG A 85 -3.83 1.26 19.40
CA ARG A 85 -4.45 1.23 20.74
C ARG A 85 -3.86 0.13 21.61
N THR A 86 -4.05 0.22 22.90
CA THR A 86 -3.67 -0.86 23.81
C THR A 86 -4.45 -2.12 23.44
N TRP A 87 -3.72 -3.21 23.29
CA TRP A 87 -4.33 -4.53 23.00
C TRP A 87 -5.12 -5.02 24.21
N ARG A 88 -6.16 -5.78 23.92
CA ARG A 88 -6.99 -6.49 24.92
C ARG A 88 -7.18 -7.92 24.43
N SER A 89 -7.32 -8.86 25.34
CA SER A 89 -7.47 -10.29 25.00
C SER A 89 -8.65 -10.57 24.07
N GLU A 90 -9.73 -9.80 24.17
CA GLU A 90 -10.91 -9.88 23.32
C GLU A 90 -10.66 -9.46 21.86
N ASP A 91 -9.57 -8.74 21.58
CA ASP A 91 -9.23 -8.26 20.24
C ASP A 91 -8.65 -9.36 19.34
N GLY A 92 -8.21 -10.48 19.91
CA GLY A 92 -7.43 -11.48 19.21
C GLY A 92 -6.08 -10.93 18.75
N TYR A 93 -5.40 -11.68 17.88
CA TYR A 93 -4.03 -11.34 17.45
C TYR A 93 -3.97 -10.67 16.07
N GLY A 94 -5.12 -10.41 15.46
CA GLY A 94 -5.23 -9.80 14.15
C GLY A 94 -5.06 -10.78 12.99
N ASP A 95 -5.28 -10.27 11.78
CA ASP A 95 -5.23 -11.03 10.53
C ASP A 95 -3.86 -10.89 9.79
N GLY A 96 -2.97 -10.09 10.34
CA GLY A 96 -1.68 -9.75 9.71
C GLY A 96 -1.79 -8.85 8.49
N LYS A 97 -2.99 -8.52 8.04
CA LYS A 97 -3.25 -7.66 6.87
C LYS A 97 -3.76 -6.29 7.28
N ARG A 98 -4.98 -6.24 7.82
CA ARG A 98 -5.58 -5.00 8.34
C ARG A 98 -5.27 -4.75 9.79
N VAL A 99 -5.11 -5.82 10.55
CA VAL A 99 -4.89 -5.76 11.99
C VAL A 99 -3.62 -6.53 12.33
N GLN A 100 -2.74 -5.88 13.08
CA GLN A 100 -1.50 -6.45 13.59
C GLN A 100 -1.36 -6.15 15.07
N VAL A 101 -0.94 -7.13 15.85
CA VAL A 101 -0.60 -6.95 17.27
C VAL A 101 0.92 -6.99 17.41
N LEU A 102 1.49 -6.01 18.09
CA LEU A 102 2.94 -5.89 18.30
C LEU A 102 3.26 -5.42 19.73
N PRO A 103 4.40 -5.84 20.29
CA PRO A 103 4.89 -5.26 21.51
C PRO A 103 5.17 -3.75 21.37
N ALA A 104 4.77 -2.97 22.36
CA ALA A 104 4.98 -1.53 22.35
C ALA A 104 6.47 -1.14 22.22
N ALA A 105 7.34 -1.88 22.91
CA ALA A 105 8.79 -1.70 22.82
C ALA A 105 9.34 -2.00 21.42
N PHE A 106 8.76 -2.98 20.70
CA PHE A 106 9.13 -3.27 19.32
C PHE A 106 8.65 -2.18 18.37
N LEU A 107 7.47 -1.60 18.60
CA LEU A 107 6.92 -0.56 17.76
C LEU A 107 7.67 0.78 17.89
N ALA A 108 8.23 1.05 19.07
CA ALA A 108 8.99 2.26 19.34
C ALA A 108 10.19 2.40 18.39
N GLY A 109 10.29 3.55 17.72
CA GLY A 109 11.32 3.85 16.74
C GLY A 109 11.05 3.28 15.33
N CYS A 110 9.96 2.53 15.11
CA CYS A 110 9.52 2.17 13.78
C CYS A 110 8.97 3.40 13.04
N VAL A 111 9.09 3.40 11.73
CA VAL A 111 8.62 4.48 10.86
C VAL A 111 7.52 3.96 9.97
N LEU A 112 6.37 4.60 9.99
CA LEU A 112 5.32 4.42 9.00
C LEU A 112 5.65 5.30 7.79
N ARG A 113 5.91 4.72 6.62
CA ARG A 113 6.26 5.44 5.39
C ARG A 113 5.87 4.68 4.14
N THR A 114 6.01 5.30 2.97
CA THR A 114 5.96 4.62 1.68
C THR A 114 7.30 3.97 1.36
N ARG A 115 7.33 3.17 0.29
CA ARG A 115 8.55 2.45 -0.13
C ARG A 115 9.71 3.39 -0.50
N GLU A 116 10.90 2.91 -0.25
CA GLU A 116 12.16 3.53 -0.67
C GLU A 116 13.04 2.52 -1.41
N SER A 117 14.02 3.04 -2.15
CA SER A 117 15.00 2.18 -2.82
C SER A 117 15.81 1.36 -1.81
N GLY A 118 15.98 0.08 -2.08
CA GLY A 118 16.72 -0.85 -1.23
C GLY A 118 15.92 -1.44 -0.07
N ASP A 119 14.62 -1.17 0.03
CA ASP A 119 13.76 -1.79 1.02
C ASP A 119 13.66 -3.31 0.81
N TRP A 120 13.67 -4.02 1.92
CA TRP A 120 13.60 -5.48 1.95
C TRP A 120 12.79 -5.96 3.16
N LEU A 121 12.36 -7.20 3.13
CA LEU A 121 11.69 -7.84 4.26
C LEU A 121 12.21 -9.26 4.47
N ARG A 122 12.01 -9.77 5.67
CA ARG A 122 12.14 -11.21 5.98
C ARG A 122 10.73 -11.80 5.97
N PRO A 123 10.45 -12.76 5.08
CA PRO A 123 9.17 -13.47 5.12
C PRO A 123 9.00 -14.19 6.46
N PHE A 124 7.80 -14.20 6.98
CA PHE A 124 7.50 -14.96 8.22
C PHE A 124 7.83 -16.44 8.01
N GLY A 125 8.62 -17.02 8.92
CA GLY A 125 9.08 -18.41 8.81
C GLY A 125 10.15 -18.68 7.76
N GLY A 126 10.62 -17.65 7.04
CA GLY A 126 11.67 -17.78 6.02
C GLY A 126 13.05 -17.34 6.52
N GLY A 127 14.11 -18.02 6.06
CA GLY A 127 15.49 -17.76 6.51
C GLY A 127 16.26 -16.67 5.76
N GLY A 128 15.65 -15.94 4.81
CA GLY A 128 16.37 -15.02 3.94
C GLY A 128 15.73 -13.63 3.82
N ARG A 129 16.48 -12.69 3.25
CA ARG A 129 15.97 -11.38 2.83
C ARG A 129 15.31 -11.49 1.48
N LYS A 130 14.18 -10.82 1.30
CA LYS A 130 13.48 -10.68 0.03
C LYS A 130 13.36 -9.20 -0.30
N SER A 131 13.58 -8.81 -1.56
CA SER A 131 13.35 -7.42 -1.97
C SER A 131 11.88 -7.05 -1.76
N LEU A 132 11.60 -5.80 -1.37
CA LEU A 132 10.24 -5.33 -1.25
C LEU A 132 9.51 -5.40 -2.60
N GLN A 133 10.21 -5.17 -3.70
CA GLN A 133 9.65 -5.25 -5.05
C GLN A 133 9.10 -6.66 -5.35
N ASP A 134 9.87 -7.71 -5.04
CA ASP A 134 9.44 -9.10 -5.24
C ASP A 134 8.29 -9.45 -4.30
N ALA A 135 8.36 -8.97 -3.05
CA ALA A 135 7.31 -9.19 -2.08
C ALA A 135 5.96 -8.57 -2.50
N LEU A 136 5.97 -7.37 -3.06
CA LEU A 136 4.76 -6.72 -3.59
C LEU A 136 4.23 -7.44 -4.84
N THR A 137 5.13 -7.99 -5.67
CA THR A 137 4.76 -8.76 -6.86
C THR A 137 4.10 -10.08 -6.48
N ASP A 138 4.67 -10.84 -5.56
CA ASP A 138 4.09 -12.09 -5.07
C ASP A 138 2.69 -11.92 -4.46
N ARG A 139 2.48 -10.77 -3.81
CA ARG A 139 1.19 -10.41 -3.21
C ARG A 139 0.22 -9.79 -4.21
N LYS A 140 0.62 -9.75 -5.49
CA LYS A 140 -0.18 -9.21 -6.61
C LYS A 140 -0.62 -7.75 -6.38
N ILE A 141 0.18 -6.97 -5.65
CA ILE A 141 -0.07 -5.55 -5.51
C ILE A 141 0.29 -4.86 -6.82
N ASP A 142 -0.71 -4.31 -7.50
CA ASP A 142 -0.55 -3.66 -8.79
C ASP A 142 0.42 -2.47 -8.71
N GLY A 143 1.18 -2.22 -9.78
CA GLY A 143 2.19 -1.18 -9.87
C GLY A 143 1.66 0.19 -9.46
N ALA A 144 0.44 0.51 -9.88
CA ALA A 144 -0.27 1.75 -9.58
C ALA A 144 -0.39 2.06 -8.07
N PHE A 145 -0.34 1.05 -7.21
CA PHE A 145 -0.48 1.24 -5.76
C PHE A 145 0.83 1.19 -4.99
N ARG A 146 1.89 0.59 -5.54
CA ARG A 146 3.14 0.28 -4.81
C ARG A 146 3.78 1.49 -4.13
N ASP A 147 3.64 2.69 -4.72
CA ASP A 147 4.16 3.95 -4.16
C ASP A 147 3.24 4.56 -3.07
N ARG A 148 2.07 3.97 -2.82
CA ARG A 148 1.06 4.47 -1.89
C ARG A 148 0.81 3.55 -0.72
N VAL A 149 1.23 2.28 -0.82
CA VAL A 149 1.06 1.29 0.25
C VAL A 149 1.81 1.74 1.49
N PRO A 150 1.14 1.87 2.64
CA PRO A 150 1.81 2.17 3.89
C PRO A 150 2.66 0.98 4.34
N LEU A 151 3.86 1.26 4.77
CA LEU A 151 4.82 0.28 5.26
C LEU A 151 5.25 0.67 6.67
N LEU A 152 5.21 -0.28 7.59
CA LEU A 152 5.87 -0.16 8.88
C LEU A 152 7.31 -0.64 8.72
N CYS A 153 8.27 0.22 8.97
CA CYS A 153 9.68 -0.05 8.70
C CYS A 153 10.56 0.24 9.91
N ARG A 154 11.68 -0.46 9.97
CA ARG A 154 12.84 -0.10 10.78
C ARG A 154 14.03 0.01 9.85
N GLU A 155 14.51 1.23 9.64
CA GLU A 155 15.50 1.52 8.60
C GLU A 155 14.99 1.06 7.21
N LYS A 156 15.67 0.11 6.58
CA LYS A 156 15.30 -0.50 5.29
C LYS A 156 14.51 -1.81 5.43
N GLU A 157 14.38 -2.34 6.63
CA GLU A 157 13.60 -3.54 6.87
C GLU A 157 12.12 -3.21 6.98
N VAL A 158 11.31 -3.80 6.11
CA VAL A 158 9.85 -3.70 6.15
C VAL A 158 9.31 -4.78 7.07
N LEU A 159 8.65 -4.35 8.13
CA LEU A 159 8.08 -5.20 9.18
C LEU A 159 6.62 -5.55 8.89
N TRP A 160 5.90 -4.65 8.23
CA TRP A 160 4.50 -4.87 7.86
C TRP A 160 4.14 -4.08 6.61
N ILE A 161 3.49 -4.75 5.68
CA ILE A 161 2.89 -4.18 4.47
C ILE A 161 1.39 -4.09 4.72
N ALA A 162 0.85 -2.89 4.85
CA ALA A 162 -0.57 -2.68 5.10
C ALA A 162 -1.44 -3.35 4.01
N GLY A 163 -2.42 -4.13 4.44
CA GLY A 163 -3.32 -4.85 3.54
C GLY A 163 -2.72 -6.08 2.86
N ALA A 164 -1.49 -6.48 3.21
CA ALA A 164 -0.86 -7.61 2.54
C ALA A 164 -0.31 -8.67 3.50
N ALA A 165 0.72 -8.36 4.28
CA ALA A 165 1.27 -9.28 5.26
C ALA A 165 2.27 -8.63 6.21
N ALA A 166 2.46 -9.24 7.37
CA ALA A 166 3.60 -8.98 8.22
C ALA A 166 4.85 -9.69 7.68
N GLY A 167 6.01 -9.07 7.93
CA GLY A 167 7.32 -9.69 7.82
C GLY A 167 7.66 -10.48 9.07
N ASN A 168 8.95 -10.57 9.37
CA ASN A 168 9.42 -11.22 10.60
C ASN A 168 9.20 -10.28 11.80
N VAL A 169 8.02 -10.37 12.42
CA VAL A 169 7.67 -9.66 13.65
C VAL A 169 7.89 -10.58 14.85
N PRO A 170 8.14 -10.03 16.06
CA PRO A 170 8.36 -10.83 17.25
C PRO A 170 7.12 -11.67 17.59
N ARG A 171 7.36 -12.80 18.25
CA ARG A 171 6.27 -13.56 18.86
C ARG A 171 5.63 -12.72 19.96
N ILE A 172 4.32 -12.87 20.08
CA ILE A 172 3.57 -12.16 21.10
C ILE A 172 3.80 -12.85 22.44
N ASP A 173 4.20 -12.05 23.45
CA ASP A 173 4.16 -12.44 24.86
C ASP A 173 3.15 -11.53 25.56
N GLU A 174 2.08 -12.11 26.11
CA GLU A 174 1.00 -11.37 26.77
C GLU A 174 1.46 -10.70 28.08
N LYS A 175 2.65 -11.04 28.58
CA LYS A 175 3.26 -10.35 29.73
C LYS A 175 3.84 -8.99 29.36
N GLU A 176 4.04 -8.72 28.08
CA GLU A 176 4.51 -7.44 27.58
C GLU A 176 3.33 -6.48 27.33
N LYS A 177 3.64 -5.20 27.27
CA LYS A 177 2.67 -4.19 26.81
C LYS A 177 2.47 -4.35 25.32
N LEU A 178 1.30 -4.82 24.92
CA LEU A 178 0.92 -5.03 23.53
C LEU A 178 0.07 -3.89 22.97
N LEU A 179 0.23 -3.62 21.71
CA LEU A 179 -0.56 -2.65 20.95
C LEU A 179 -1.22 -3.33 19.75
N THR A 180 -2.47 -2.99 19.51
CA THR A 180 -3.20 -3.33 18.30
C THR A 180 -3.09 -2.19 17.31
N LEU A 181 -2.58 -2.47 16.12
CA LEU A 181 -2.54 -1.57 14.98
C LEU A 181 -3.65 -1.99 14.02
N SER A 182 -4.56 -1.09 13.69
CA SER A 182 -5.67 -1.40 12.79
C SER A 182 -5.82 -0.33 11.71
N TRP A 183 -5.97 -0.78 10.46
CA TRP A 183 -6.24 0.09 9.32
C TRP A 183 -7.72 0.21 9.05
N GLY A 184 -8.23 1.44 9.04
CA GLY A 184 -9.54 1.82 8.53
C GLY A 184 -9.46 2.40 7.12
N GLY A 185 -10.57 2.35 6.40
CA GLY A 185 -10.68 2.84 5.03
C GLY A 185 -10.54 1.74 3.97
N TYR A 186 -10.82 2.12 2.72
CA TYR A 186 -10.76 1.21 1.56
C TYR A 186 -9.33 1.10 1.02
N MET A 187 -8.81 -0.11 0.96
CA MET A 187 -7.50 -0.44 0.40
C MET A 187 -7.68 -1.14 -0.95
N PRO A 188 -7.45 -0.45 -2.09
CA PRO A 188 -7.69 -1.05 -3.42
C PRO A 188 -6.88 -2.34 -3.68
N TRP A 189 -5.75 -2.50 -3.04
CA TRP A 189 -4.89 -3.69 -3.19
C TRP A 189 -5.28 -4.86 -2.27
N LEU A 190 -6.26 -4.66 -1.40
CA LEU A 190 -6.79 -5.70 -0.50
C LEU A 190 -8.28 -5.98 -0.76
N ASP A 191 -9.05 -4.90 -0.99
CA ASP A 191 -10.51 -4.92 -1.04
C ASP A 191 -11.06 -4.94 -2.48
N GLY A 192 -10.16 -4.82 -3.47
CA GLY A 192 -10.49 -4.72 -4.91
C GLY A 192 -10.48 -6.04 -5.67
#